data_5089b93d56738fed4cc7fd098c64c8e2
#
_entry.id   5089b93d56738fed4cc7fd098c64c8e2
#
_cell.length_a   1.000
_cell.length_b   1.000
_cell.length_c   1.000
_cell.angle_alpha   90.00
_cell.angle_beta   90.00
_cell.angle_gamma   90.00
#
_symmetry.space_group_name_H-M   'P 1'
#
loop_
_entity.id
_entity.type
_entity.pdbx_description
1 polymer ?
#
loop_
_entity_poly.entity_id
_entity_poly.type
_entity_poly.pdbx_seq_one_letter_code
_entity_poly.pdbx_strand_id
1 'polypeptide(L)'
;MKIALDAMGGDMAPQANLKGAIDALDKSKNKELNIILLGNEKIINEFLGNNISSSLSIVHCTDEVTMHDNGSKIIKSKPDSSMVKGITLVKEKKADAFISAGNTGAQMAASLLILGRIKNVKRPGLAVYFQSLNGGKILCDVGANPEVKPEHLLQFAVMSSIYLNHTETIKNPKVGLINIGVEPSKGTNLYQETHKLLSSELTNFVGNVETRNVFDSEANVLICDGFVGNTIMKFAEGCFSTFSEMIREKIMEKTRYKIGAGMIKPALDEIRNKFDFEEHGGTPFLGVNGISISCHGASTAKAIMNSVFLAEKSIKENLIHDISIGIDDHIGVMS
;
A
#
# COMPACT_ATOMS: atom_id res chain seq x y z
N MET A 1 -16.80 -0.39 13.90
CA MET A 1 -15.84 -0.18 12.78
C MET A 1 -16.33 -0.92 11.55
N LYS A 2 -16.39 -0.27 10.38
CA LYS A 2 -16.90 -0.86 9.13
C LYS A 2 -15.88 -0.69 8.01
N ILE A 3 -15.46 -1.79 7.38
CA ILE A 3 -14.50 -1.79 6.28
C ILE A 3 -15.22 -2.23 5.00
N ALA A 4 -15.21 -1.38 3.98
CA ALA A 4 -15.72 -1.69 2.67
C ALA A 4 -14.65 -2.46 1.87
N LEU A 5 -14.97 -3.65 1.37
CA LEU A 5 -14.06 -4.50 0.62
C LEU A 5 -14.63 -4.78 -0.77
N ASP A 6 -13.85 -4.44 -1.79
CA ASP A 6 -14.11 -4.82 -3.17
C ASP A 6 -13.96 -6.34 -3.33
N ALA A 7 -15.08 -7.05 -3.47
CA ALA A 7 -15.07 -8.49 -3.61
C ALA A 7 -14.68 -8.95 -5.02
N MET A 8 -14.73 -8.06 -6.02
CA MET A 8 -14.58 -8.41 -7.44
C MET A 8 -13.24 -7.98 -8.05
N GLY A 9 -12.44 -7.15 -7.35
CA GLY A 9 -11.17 -6.63 -7.86
C GLY A 9 -10.01 -7.59 -7.62
N GLY A 10 -9.16 -7.76 -8.65
CA GLY A 10 -7.93 -8.58 -8.59
C GLY A 10 -8.02 -9.90 -9.35
N ASP A 11 -6.85 -10.50 -9.59
CA ASP A 11 -6.70 -11.70 -10.43
C ASP A 11 -7.29 -12.96 -9.78
N MET A 12 -7.36 -12.98 -8.44
CA MET A 12 -7.87 -14.10 -7.64
C MET A 12 -9.27 -13.82 -7.06
N ALA A 13 -9.93 -12.76 -7.53
CA ALA A 13 -11.29 -12.43 -7.13
C ALA A 13 -12.31 -13.43 -7.74
N PRO A 14 -13.43 -13.66 -7.07
CA PRO A 14 -13.80 -13.18 -5.72
C PRO A 14 -13.23 -14.04 -4.58
N GLN A 15 -12.68 -15.23 -4.89
CA GLN A 15 -12.34 -16.25 -3.89
C GLN A 15 -11.35 -15.75 -2.83
N ALA A 16 -10.26 -15.11 -3.25
CA ALA A 16 -9.25 -14.59 -2.33
C ALA A 16 -9.83 -13.47 -1.44
N ASN A 17 -10.62 -12.57 -2.02
CA ASN A 17 -11.20 -11.44 -1.32
C ASN A 17 -12.20 -11.90 -0.26
N LEU A 18 -13.11 -12.80 -0.62
CA LEU A 18 -14.12 -13.34 0.28
C LEU A 18 -13.50 -14.18 1.40
N LYS A 19 -12.54 -15.06 1.05
CA LYS A 19 -11.80 -15.86 2.05
C LYS A 19 -11.01 -14.96 2.99
N GLY A 20 -10.33 -13.94 2.49
CA GLY A 20 -9.57 -12.97 3.30
C GLY A 20 -10.47 -12.19 4.25
N ALA A 21 -11.67 -11.82 3.83
CA ALA A 21 -12.67 -11.17 4.70
C ALA A 21 -13.11 -12.08 5.86
N ILE A 22 -13.40 -13.35 5.57
CA ILE A 22 -13.78 -14.35 6.58
C ILE A 22 -12.62 -14.56 7.57
N ASP A 23 -11.40 -14.79 7.05
CA ASP A 23 -10.21 -15.01 7.88
C ASP A 23 -9.90 -13.78 8.77
N ALA A 24 -10.17 -12.56 8.27
CA ALA A 24 -10.01 -11.34 9.06
C ALA A 24 -11.02 -11.29 10.23
N LEU A 25 -12.28 -11.61 9.99
CA LEU A 25 -13.29 -11.64 11.06
C LEU A 25 -12.99 -12.72 12.09
N ASP A 26 -12.56 -13.91 11.65
CA ASP A 26 -12.24 -15.03 12.55
C ASP A 26 -11.03 -14.73 13.45
N LYS A 27 -10.01 -14.04 12.91
CA LYS A 27 -8.76 -13.75 13.63
C LYS A 27 -8.75 -12.39 14.33
N SER A 28 -9.67 -11.49 14.01
CA SER A 28 -9.72 -10.18 14.64
C SER A 28 -10.05 -10.28 16.11
N LYS A 29 -9.29 -9.53 16.92
CA LYS A 29 -9.59 -9.32 18.34
C LYS A 29 -10.71 -8.28 18.56
N ASN A 30 -11.04 -7.52 17.53
CA ASN A 30 -12.06 -6.49 17.55
C ASN A 30 -13.43 -7.08 17.24
N LYS A 31 -14.26 -7.29 18.26
CA LYS A 31 -15.61 -7.83 18.11
C LYS A 31 -16.60 -6.88 17.40
N GLU A 32 -16.24 -5.62 17.25
CA GLU A 32 -17.05 -4.61 16.54
C GLU A 32 -16.65 -4.45 15.08
N LEU A 33 -15.68 -5.26 14.59
CA LEU A 33 -15.30 -5.26 13.18
C LEU A 33 -16.45 -5.79 12.32
N ASN A 34 -16.84 -5.00 11.32
CA ASN A 34 -17.82 -5.37 10.30
C ASN A 34 -17.20 -5.17 8.92
N ILE A 35 -17.48 -6.06 8.00
CA ILE A 35 -17.01 -5.96 6.62
C ILE A 35 -18.21 -5.83 5.68
N ILE A 36 -18.17 -4.83 4.80
CA ILE A 36 -19.13 -4.60 3.74
C ILE A 36 -18.52 -5.13 2.45
N LEU A 37 -19.02 -6.25 1.95
CA LEU A 37 -18.60 -6.86 0.69
C LEU A 37 -19.32 -6.17 -0.48
N LEU A 38 -18.56 -5.61 -1.41
CA LEU A 38 -19.12 -4.95 -2.60
C LEU A 38 -18.86 -5.79 -3.84
N GLY A 39 -19.90 -6.10 -4.58
CA GLY A 39 -19.80 -6.90 -5.80
C GLY A 39 -21.10 -7.54 -6.22
N ASN A 40 -21.02 -8.53 -7.09
CA ASN A 40 -22.19 -9.28 -7.52
C ASN A 40 -22.74 -10.14 -6.36
N GLU A 41 -23.88 -9.74 -5.83
CA GLU A 41 -24.50 -10.37 -4.67
C GLU A 41 -24.74 -11.88 -4.86
N LYS A 42 -25.11 -12.30 -6.07
CA LYS A 42 -25.34 -13.72 -6.38
C LYS A 42 -24.04 -14.53 -6.22
N ILE A 43 -22.94 -14.03 -6.79
CA ILE A 43 -21.62 -14.68 -6.70
C ILE A 43 -21.14 -14.73 -5.25
N ILE A 44 -21.31 -13.63 -4.51
CA ILE A 44 -20.90 -13.55 -3.10
C ILE A 44 -21.72 -14.55 -2.26
N ASN A 45 -23.04 -14.60 -2.44
CA ASN A 45 -23.90 -15.54 -1.72
C ASN A 45 -23.62 -17.00 -2.07
N GLU A 46 -23.31 -17.32 -3.33
CA GLU A 46 -22.91 -18.68 -3.74
C GLU A 46 -21.61 -19.12 -3.02
N PHE A 47 -20.66 -18.21 -2.82
CA PHE A 47 -19.42 -18.51 -2.09
C PHE A 47 -19.65 -18.65 -0.59
N LEU A 48 -20.40 -17.76 0.03
CA LEU A 48 -20.65 -17.75 1.47
C LEU A 48 -21.58 -18.90 1.92
N GLY A 49 -22.47 -19.36 1.05
CA GLY A 49 -23.45 -20.40 1.38
C GLY A 49 -24.32 -20.01 2.57
N ASN A 50 -24.54 -20.97 3.49
CA ASN A 50 -25.38 -20.76 4.68
C ASN A 50 -24.62 -20.12 5.87
N ASN A 51 -23.33 -19.85 5.75
CA ASN A 51 -22.46 -19.38 6.85
C ASN A 51 -22.22 -17.86 6.78
N ILE A 52 -23.28 -17.06 6.68
CA ILE A 52 -23.14 -15.61 6.67
C ILE A 52 -23.01 -15.13 8.12
N SER A 53 -21.83 -14.64 8.50
CA SER A 53 -21.60 -13.97 9.79
C SER A 53 -22.44 -12.70 9.89
N SER A 54 -23.01 -12.41 11.05
CA SER A 54 -23.70 -11.14 11.32
C SER A 54 -22.80 -9.90 11.14
N SER A 55 -21.49 -10.09 11.13
CA SER A 55 -20.49 -9.05 10.86
C SER A 55 -20.18 -8.84 9.38
N LEU A 56 -20.81 -9.60 8.47
CA LEU A 56 -20.76 -9.41 7.03
C LEU A 56 -22.05 -8.79 6.51
N SER A 57 -21.92 -7.83 5.61
CA SER A 57 -23.03 -7.29 4.84
C SER A 57 -22.65 -7.19 3.38
N ILE A 58 -23.62 -7.24 2.47
CA ILE A 58 -23.38 -7.21 1.03
C ILE A 58 -24.01 -5.96 0.45
N VAL A 59 -23.28 -5.28 -0.41
CA VAL A 59 -23.77 -4.20 -1.26
C VAL A 59 -23.63 -4.65 -2.71
N HIS A 60 -24.75 -4.89 -3.36
CA HIS A 60 -24.78 -5.31 -4.75
C HIS A 60 -24.22 -4.25 -5.70
N CYS A 61 -23.36 -4.69 -6.62
CA CYS A 61 -22.74 -3.87 -7.67
C CYS A 61 -22.91 -4.58 -9.01
N THR A 62 -23.30 -3.82 -10.03
CA THR A 62 -23.53 -4.35 -11.40
C THR A 62 -22.36 -4.14 -12.32
N ASP A 63 -21.56 -3.08 -12.06
CA ASP A 63 -20.41 -2.72 -12.89
C ASP A 63 -19.12 -3.30 -12.31
N GLU A 64 -18.18 -3.65 -13.18
CA GLU A 64 -16.85 -4.12 -12.83
C GLU A 64 -15.78 -3.20 -13.42
N VAL A 65 -14.83 -2.75 -12.59
CA VAL A 65 -13.66 -2.00 -13.02
C VAL A 65 -12.54 -2.97 -13.37
N THR A 66 -12.12 -2.97 -14.64
CA THR A 66 -11.05 -3.81 -15.15
C THR A 66 -9.69 -3.10 -15.14
N MET A 67 -8.59 -3.83 -15.33
CA MET A 67 -7.24 -3.26 -15.42
C MET A 67 -7.05 -2.33 -16.62
N HIS A 68 -7.92 -2.38 -17.62
CA HIS A 68 -7.87 -1.55 -18.84
C HIS A 68 -8.70 -0.26 -18.74
N ASP A 69 -9.47 -0.10 -17.67
CA ASP A 69 -10.32 1.08 -17.50
C ASP A 69 -9.49 2.33 -17.17
N ASN A 70 -9.88 3.45 -17.79
CA ASN A 70 -9.28 4.74 -17.49
C ASN A 70 -9.80 5.24 -16.14
N GLY A 71 -8.91 5.30 -15.15
CA GLY A 71 -9.23 5.66 -13.77
C GLY A 71 -10.01 6.95 -13.60
N SER A 72 -9.72 8.00 -14.38
CA SER A 72 -10.42 9.29 -14.28
C SER A 72 -11.86 9.26 -14.78
N LYS A 73 -12.23 8.25 -15.57
CA LYS A 73 -13.57 8.14 -16.19
C LYS A 73 -14.50 7.19 -15.44
N ILE A 74 -13.99 6.30 -14.58
CA ILE A 74 -14.80 5.23 -13.96
C ILE A 74 -15.98 5.76 -13.13
N ILE A 75 -15.84 6.90 -12.50
CA ILE A 75 -16.92 7.50 -11.69
C ILE A 75 -18.17 7.78 -12.54
N LYS A 76 -17.97 8.15 -13.81
CA LYS A 76 -19.06 8.43 -14.74
C LYS A 76 -19.49 7.21 -15.54
N SER A 77 -18.53 6.38 -15.97
CA SER A 77 -18.81 5.24 -16.84
C SER A 77 -19.23 3.99 -16.10
N LYS A 78 -18.83 3.84 -14.83
CA LYS A 78 -19.09 2.67 -13.98
C LYS A 78 -19.48 3.07 -12.54
N PRO A 79 -20.52 3.92 -12.38
CA PRO A 79 -20.93 4.45 -11.07
C PRO A 79 -21.39 3.37 -10.11
N ASP A 80 -21.88 2.24 -10.64
CA ASP A 80 -22.39 1.10 -9.87
C ASP A 80 -21.30 0.03 -9.59
N SER A 81 -20.02 0.38 -9.80
CA SER A 81 -18.91 -0.55 -9.50
C SER A 81 -18.63 -0.65 -8.00
N SER A 82 -18.09 -1.80 -7.58
CA SER A 82 -17.60 -2.04 -6.22
C SER A 82 -16.63 -0.96 -5.74
N MET A 83 -15.75 -0.51 -6.62
CA MET A 83 -14.75 0.52 -6.34
C MET A 83 -15.40 1.89 -6.07
N VAL A 84 -16.27 2.36 -6.97
CA VAL A 84 -16.92 3.68 -6.83
C VAL A 84 -17.86 3.69 -5.63
N LYS A 85 -18.70 2.65 -5.48
CA LYS A 85 -19.61 2.51 -4.32
C LYS A 85 -18.83 2.42 -3.00
N GLY A 86 -17.76 1.60 -2.95
CA GLY A 86 -16.98 1.42 -1.73
C GLY A 86 -16.33 2.72 -1.25
N ILE A 87 -15.70 3.47 -2.15
CA ILE A 87 -15.12 4.78 -1.84
C ILE A 87 -16.21 5.79 -1.44
N THR A 88 -17.39 5.72 -2.07
CA THR A 88 -18.53 6.57 -1.73
C THR A 88 -19.05 6.28 -0.32
N LEU A 89 -19.11 5.01 0.10
CA LEU A 89 -19.46 4.65 1.49
C LEU A 89 -18.51 5.27 2.51
N VAL A 90 -17.21 5.35 2.19
CA VAL A 90 -16.22 6.05 3.06
C VAL A 90 -16.52 7.56 3.10
N LYS A 91 -16.80 8.19 1.95
CA LYS A 91 -17.18 9.61 1.87
C LYS A 91 -18.41 9.93 2.71
N GLU A 92 -19.40 9.03 2.69
CA GLU A 92 -20.65 9.18 3.42
C GLU A 92 -20.57 8.74 4.90
N LYS A 93 -19.37 8.37 5.36
CA LYS A 93 -19.13 7.86 6.72
C LYS A 93 -19.98 6.61 7.07
N LYS A 94 -20.37 5.85 6.05
CA LYS A 94 -21.04 4.55 6.19
C LYS A 94 -20.03 3.40 6.31
N ALA A 95 -18.80 3.63 5.84
CA ALA A 95 -17.63 2.81 6.07
C ALA A 95 -16.46 3.70 6.55
N ASP A 96 -15.53 3.11 7.29
CA ASP A 96 -14.37 3.80 7.85
C ASP A 96 -13.13 3.68 6.92
N ALA A 97 -13.09 2.63 6.09
CA ALA A 97 -12.03 2.38 5.11
C ALA A 97 -12.56 1.64 3.87
N PHE A 98 -11.81 1.73 2.76
CA PHE A 98 -12.04 0.97 1.55
C PHE A 98 -10.77 0.20 1.14
N ILE A 99 -10.95 -1.07 0.74
CA ILE A 99 -9.88 -1.97 0.30
C ILE A 99 -10.25 -2.56 -1.07
N SER A 100 -9.29 -2.57 -2.01
CA SER A 100 -9.45 -3.24 -3.31
C SER A 100 -8.12 -3.80 -3.80
N ALA A 101 -8.17 -4.97 -4.45
CA ALA A 101 -7.07 -5.56 -5.21
C ALA A 101 -7.22 -5.29 -6.74
N GLY A 102 -8.12 -4.40 -7.12
CA GLY A 102 -8.34 -4.04 -8.52
C GLY A 102 -7.33 -3.03 -9.07
N ASN A 103 -7.75 -2.28 -10.08
CA ASN A 103 -6.93 -1.28 -10.78
C ASN A 103 -6.52 -0.13 -9.84
N THR A 104 -5.24 -0.12 -9.42
CA THR A 104 -4.67 0.89 -8.51
C THR A 104 -4.83 2.32 -9.03
N GLY A 105 -4.62 2.54 -10.33
CA GLY A 105 -4.79 3.87 -10.95
C GLY A 105 -6.23 4.35 -10.92
N ALA A 106 -7.18 3.43 -11.14
CA ALA A 106 -8.61 3.72 -11.04
C ALA A 106 -9.02 4.01 -9.59
N GLN A 107 -8.52 3.24 -8.64
CA GLN A 107 -8.78 3.45 -7.21
C GLN A 107 -8.21 4.78 -6.72
N MET A 108 -6.99 5.14 -7.11
CA MET A 108 -6.38 6.43 -6.78
C MET A 108 -7.21 7.59 -7.32
N ALA A 109 -7.58 7.53 -8.61
CA ALA A 109 -8.37 8.58 -9.25
C ALA A 109 -9.76 8.73 -8.59
N ALA A 110 -10.45 7.61 -8.31
CA ALA A 110 -11.72 7.62 -7.62
C ALA A 110 -11.60 8.15 -6.19
N SER A 111 -10.58 7.74 -5.45
CA SER A 111 -10.31 8.25 -4.10
C SER A 111 -10.08 9.76 -4.09
N LEU A 112 -9.27 10.28 -5.03
CA LEU A 112 -9.05 11.71 -5.17
C LEU A 112 -10.32 12.50 -5.51
N LEU A 113 -11.14 11.99 -6.42
CA LEU A 113 -12.32 12.71 -6.90
C LEU A 113 -13.50 12.62 -5.91
N ILE A 114 -13.65 11.51 -5.18
CA ILE A 114 -14.75 11.28 -4.26
C ILE A 114 -14.40 11.76 -2.83
N LEU A 115 -13.29 11.30 -2.26
CA LEU A 115 -12.88 11.67 -0.90
C LEU A 115 -12.23 13.04 -0.85
N GLY A 116 -11.50 13.40 -1.91
CA GLY A 116 -10.65 14.58 -1.94
C GLY A 116 -9.30 14.33 -1.26
N ARG A 117 -8.52 15.41 -1.14
CA ARG A 117 -7.24 15.41 -0.43
C ARG A 117 -7.41 15.89 1.00
N ILE A 118 -6.55 15.46 1.90
CA ILE A 118 -6.36 16.10 3.20
C ILE A 118 -6.02 17.57 2.94
N LYS A 119 -6.51 18.46 3.79
CA LYS A 119 -6.26 19.92 3.65
C LYS A 119 -4.74 20.15 3.55
N ASN A 120 -4.33 21.03 2.64
CA ASN A 120 -2.94 21.42 2.37
C ASN A 120 -2.05 20.31 1.73
N VAL A 121 -2.51 19.09 1.58
CA VAL A 121 -1.82 18.09 0.77
C VAL A 121 -1.94 18.45 -0.70
N LYS A 122 -0.80 18.61 -1.38
CA LYS A 122 -0.73 18.97 -2.81
C LYS A 122 -0.92 17.74 -3.71
N ARG A 123 -0.31 16.61 -3.34
CA ARG A 123 -0.41 15.34 -4.05
C ARG A 123 -0.47 14.19 -3.05
N PRO A 124 -1.37 13.22 -3.20
CA PRO A 124 -1.28 11.97 -2.45
C PRO A 124 -0.13 11.13 -2.98
N GLY A 125 0.49 10.34 -2.11
CA GLY A 125 1.54 9.38 -2.47
C GLY A 125 1.09 7.93 -2.26
N LEU A 126 1.66 7.02 -3.03
CA LEU A 126 1.53 5.58 -2.84
C LEU A 126 2.76 5.08 -2.08
N ALA A 127 2.58 4.61 -0.84
CA ALA A 127 3.65 4.28 0.08
C ALA A 127 3.73 2.77 0.33
N VAL A 128 4.69 2.09 -0.29
CA VAL A 128 4.89 0.64 -0.09
C VAL A 128 5.80 0.41 1.10
N TYR A 129 5.32 -0.42 2.04
CA TYR A 129 6.13 -0.97 3.11
C TYR A 129 6.88 -2.23 2.64
N PHE A 130 8.11 -2.38 3.06
CA PHE A 130 8.90 -3.59 2.85
C PHE A 130 9.86 -3.84 4.00
N GLN A 131 10.18 -5.11 4.23
CA GLN A 131 11.15 -5.50 5.25
C GLN A 131 12.57 -5.38 4.71
N SER A 132 13.49 -4.91 5.54
CA SER A 132 14.91 -4.78 5.24
C SER A 132 15.77 -5.53 6.27
N LEU A 133 17.09 -5.50 6.10
CA LEU A 133 18.02 -6.06 7.08
C LEU A 133 17.96 -5.31 8.42
N ASN A 134 17.62 -4.02 8.39
CA ASN A 134 17.58 -3.12 9.54
C ASN A 134 16.16 -2.79 10.01
N GLY A 135 15.16 -3.65 9.72
CA GLY A 135 13.75 -3.44 10.10
C GLY A 135 12.89 -2.96 8.93
N GLY A 136 11.66 -2.59 9.24
CA GLY A 136 10.70 -2.12 8.25
C GLY A 136 11.07 -0.78 7.63
N LYS A 137 10.81 -0.65 6.33
CA LYS A 137 11.04 0.57 5.55
C LYS A 137 9.82 0.90 4.70
N ILE A 138 9.72 2.17 4.31
CA ILE A 138 8.73 2.66 3.34
C ILE A 138 9.46 3.26 2.16
N LEU A 139 8.99 2.96 0.96
CA LEU A 139 9.32 3.66 -0.28
C LEU A 139 8.09 4.43 -0.75
N CYS A 140 8.22 5.73 -0.96
CA CYS A 140 7.18 6.63 -1.45
C CYS A 140 7.79 7.71 -2.38
N ASP A 141 7.31 7.92 -3.58
CA ASP A 141 6.08 7.42 -4.19
C ASP A 141 6.41 6.24 -5.12
N VAL A 142 5.49 5.27 -5.23
CA VAL A 142 5.71 4.08 -6.07
C VAL A 142 4.74 3.99 -7.25
N GLY A 143 4.39 5.12 -7.84
CA GLY A 143 3.68 5.15 -9.11
C GLY A 143 2.42 6.00 -9.18
N ALA A 144 2.08 6.75 -8.14
CA ALA A 144 0.95 7.68 -8.19
C ALA A 144 1.28 8.97 -8.96
N ASN A 145 2.53 9.46 -8.85
CA ASN A 145 2.94 10.75 -9.40
C ASN A 145 4.28 10.64 -10.13
N PRO A 146 4.28 10.44 -11.45
CA PRO A 146 5.52 10.37 -12.23
C PRO A 146 6.24 11.71 -12.34
N GLU A 147 5.52 12.82 -12.21
CA GLU A 147 6.07 14.17 -12.22
C GLU A 147 5.70 14.89 -10.92
N VAL A 148 6.70 15.35 -10.19
CA VAL A 148 6.56 15.99 -8.89
C VAL A 148 7.41 17.26 -8.78
N LYS A 149 7.20 17.99 -7.69
CA LYS A 149 8.01 19.14 -7.28
C LYS A 149 8.66 18.86 -5.93
N PRO A 150 9.69 19.62 -5.52
CA PRO A 150 10.35 19.42 -4.22
C PRO A 150 9.37 19.41 -3.04
N GLU A 151 8.39 20.29 -3.03
CA GLU A 151 7.38 20.36 -1.98
C GLU A 151 6.47 19.11 -1.92
N HIS A 152 6.26 18.42 -3.03
CA HIS A 152 5.54 17.13 -3.02
C HIS A 152 6.36 16.03 -2.34
N LEU A 153 7.69 15.99 -2.63
CA LEU A 153 8.60 15.02 -2.02
C LEU A 153 8.75 15.27 -0.51
N LEU A 154 8.74 16.52 -0.06
CA LEU A 154 8.68 16.86 1.37
C LEU A 154 7.38 16.33 2.00
N GLN A 155 6.23 16.55 1.36
CA GLN A 155 4.96 16.02 1.86
C GLN A 155 4.95 14.50 1.91
N PHE A 156 5.52 13.81 0.92
CA PHE A 156 5.65 12.35 0.95
C PHE A 156 6.52 11.90 2.13
N ALA A 157 7.61 12.63 2.44
CA ALA A 157 8.46 12.33 3.59
C ALA A 157 7.70 12.44 4.91
N VAL A 158 6.97 13.52 5.12
CA VAL A 158 6.16 13.76 6.32
C VAL A 158 5.08 12.67 6.46
N MET A 159 4.26 12.47 5.43
CA MET A 159 3.18 11.48 5.45
C MET A 159 3.67 10.06 5.67
N SER A 160 4.77 9.67 5.00
CA SER A 160 5.36 8.34 5.14
C SER A 160 5.99 8.13 6.52
N SER A 161 6.58 9.16 7.12
CA SER A 161 7.13 9.10 8.48
C SER A 161 6.03 8.88 9.52
N ILE A 162 4.91 9.56 9.39
CA ILE A 162 3.74 9.37 10.26
C ILE A 162 3.19 7.95 10.06
N TYR A 163 3.01 7.52 8.81
CA TYR A 163 2.51 6.18 8.52
C TYR A 163 3.42 5.08 9.08
N LEU A 164 4.74 5.22 8.95
CA LEU A 164 5.68 4.23 9.50
C LEU A 164 5.68 4.21 11.03
N ASN A 165 5.54 5.37 11.68
CA ASN A 165 5.38 5.42 13.13
C ASN A 165 4.13 4.65 13.59
N HIS A 166 3.01 4.77 12.86
CA HIS A 166 1.79 4.02 13.14
C HIS A 166 1.95 2.52 12.89
N THR A 167 2.62 2.12 11.79
CA THR A 167 2.74 0.69 11.43
C THR A 167 3.78 -0.05 12.27
N GLU A 168 4.95 0.56 12.54
CA GLU A 168 6.10 -0.09 13.18
C GLU A 168 6.46 0.47 14.55
N THR A 169 5.76 1.50 15.02
CA THR A 169 6.08 2.19 16.29
C THR A 169 7.52 2.76 16.31
N ILE A 170 8.06 3.10 15.12
CA ILE A 170 9.37 3.74 14.99
C ILE A 170 9.21 5.23 15.24
N LYS A 171 9.65 5.68 16.41
CA LYS A 171 9.65 7.11 16.73
C LYS A 171 10.71 7.84 15.91
N ASN A 172 10.30 8.94 15.24
CA ASN A 172 11.17 9.79 14.42
C ASN A 172 11.97 8.99 13.36
N PRO A 173 11.27 8.32 12.41
CA PRO A 173 11.92 7.50 11.39
C PRO A 173 12.85 8.35 10.52
N LYS A 174 14.04 7.86 10.22
CA LYS A 174 15.03 8.54 9.39
C LYS A 174 14.57 8.59 7.94
N VAL A 175 14.68 9.76 7.31
CA VAL A 175 14.27 10.02 5.92
C VAL A 175 15.49 10.07 5.01
N GLY A 176 15.46 9.33 3.91
CA GLY A 176 16.46 9.37 2.84
C GLY A 176 15.84 9.72 1.50
N LEU A 177 16.55 10.46 0.67
CA LEU A 177 16.15 10.77 -0.70
C LEU A 177 16.85 9.79 -1.66
N ILE A 178 16.08 8.98 -2.40
CA ILE A 178 16.67 8.10 -3.42
C ILE A 178 17.38 8.94 -4.47
N ASN A 179 18.64 8.60 -4.77
CA ASN A 179 19.44 9.33 -5.74
C ASN A 179 20.48 8.41 -6.40
N ILE A 180 21.18 8.93 -7.40
CA ILE A 180 22.26 8.26 -8.14
C ILE A 180 23.62 8.33 -7.45
N GLY A 181 23.75 9.05 -6.34
CA GLY A 181 24.94 9.22 -5.54
C GLY A 181 24.62 9.90 -4.22
N VAL A 182 25.52 9.78 -3.24
CA VAL A 182 25.30 10.28 -1.87
C VAL A 182 25.52 11.79 -1.71
N GLU A 183 26.27 12.42 -2.63
CA GLU A 183 26.59 13.85 -2.54
C GLU A 183 25.36 14.72 -2.81
N PRO A 184 25.21 15.87 -2.12
CA PRO A 184 24.08 16.78 -2.31
C PRO A 184 23.90 17.33 -3.74
N SER A 185 24.99 17.33 -4.52
CA SER A 185 25.00 17.83 -5.91
C SER A 185 24.55 16.80 -6.96
N LYS A 186 24.26 15.56 -6.56
CA LYS A 186 23.83 14.50 -7.48
C LYS A 186 22.36 14.59 -7.84
N GLY A 187 22.03 13.97 -8.95
CA GLY A 187 20.69 13.89 -9.48
C GLY A 187 20.29 15.09 -10.35
N THR A 188 19.04 15.12 -10.75
CA THR A 188 18.45 16.23 -11.51
C THR A 188 18.22 17.45 -10.63
N ASN A 189 17.88 18.59 -11.24
CA ASN A 189 17.53 19.82 -10.49
C ASN A 189 16.46 19.55 -9.42
N LEU A 190 15.43 18.76 -9.76
CA LEU A 190 14.40 18.33 -8.82
C LEU A 190 14.99 17.72 -7.54
N TYR A 191 15.92 16.76 -7.71
CA TYR A 191 16.51 16.04 -6.58
C TYR A 191 17.47 16.91 -5.76
N GLN A 192 18.24 17.81 -6.41
CA GLN A 192 19.11 18.76 -5.72
C GLN A 192 18.33 19.80 -4.92
N GLU A 193 17.25 20.33 -5.48
CA GLU A 193 16.34 21.25 -4.77
C GLU A 193 15.62 20.54 -3.62
N THR A 194 15.15 19.30 -3.85
CA THR A 194 14.54 18.47 -2.81
C THR A 194 15.53 18.17 -1.67
N HIS A 195 16.78 17.84 -1.98
CA HIS A 195 17.79 17.60 -0.96
C HIS A 195 17.97 18.83 -0.05
N LYS A 196 18.07 20.03 -0.63
CA LYS A 196 18.17 21.28 0.13
C LYS A 196 16.93 21.50 1.02
N LEU A 197 15.74 21.30 0.45
CA LEU A 197 14.47 21.47 1.16
C LEU A 197 14.36 20.47 2.33
N LEU A 198 14.60 19.17 2.10
CA LEU A 198 14.56 18.17 3.17
C LEU A 198 15.58 18.45 4.26
N SER A 199 16.81 18.92 3.89
CA SER A 199 17.84 19.27 4.85
C SER A 199 17.50 20.47 5.73
N SER A 200 16.70 21.42 5.23
CA SER A 200 16.26 22.58 6.01
C SER A 200 15.05 22.28 6.90
N GLU A 201 14.15 21.42 6.43
CA GLU A 201 12.83 21.22 7.05
C GLU A 201 12.77 20.02 7.98
N LEU A 202 13.58 18.98 7.75
CA LEU A 202 13.49 17.71 8.49
C LEU A 202 14.78 17.46 9.30
N THR A 203 14.67 17.45 10.62
CA THR A 203 15.78 17.13 11.53
C THR A 203 16.22 15.66 11.44
N ASN A 204 15.37 14.79 10.91
CA ASN A 204 15.62 13.35 10.72
C ASN A 204 16.03 12.99 9.28
N PHE A 205 16.29 13.98 8.41
CA PHE A 205 16.80 13.73 7.07
C PHE A 205 18.29 13.29 7.12
N VAL A 206 18.59 12.13 6.51
CA VAL A 206 19.94 11.52 6.51
C VAL A 206 20.69 11.68 5.18
N GLY A 207 20.11 12.43 4.23
CA GLY A 207 20.73 12.70 2.93
C GLY A 207 20.27 11.78 1.81
N ASN A 208 21.07 11.74 0.73
CA ASN A 208 20.80 10.90 -0.43
C ASN A 208 21.12 9.43 -0.14
N VAL A 209 20.30 8.54 -0.69
CA VAL A 209 20.45 7.09 -0.62
C VAL A 209 20.52 6.52 -2.04
N GLU A 210 21.60 5.82 -2.38
CA GLU A 210 21.68 5.09 -3.65
C GLU A 210 20.79 3.86 -3.64
N THR A 211 20.21 3.52 -4.78
CA THR A 211 19.28 2.38 -4.91
C THR A 211 19.87 1.04 -4.47
N ARG A 212 21.18 0.83 -4.61
CA ARG A 212 21.85 -0.38 -4.11
C ARG A 212 21.80 -0.53 -2.59
N ASN A 213 21.64 0.58 -1.86
CA ASN A 213 21.61 0.62 -0.39
C ASN A 213 20.19 0.71 0.18
N VAL A 214 19.15 0.50 -0.64
CA VAL A 214 17.74 0.58 -0.20
C VAL A 214 17.47 -0.38 0.96
N PHE A 215 18.05 -1.58 0.94
CA PHE A 215 17.80 -2.62 1.95
C PHE A 215 18.67 -2.49 3.21
N ASP A 216 19.81 -1.78 3.17
CA ASP A 216 20.78 -1.72 4.26
C ASP A 216 21.07 -0.29 4.78
N SER A 217 20.55 0.75 4.11
CA SER A 217 20.67 2.14 4.57
C SER A 217 20.07 2.33 5.97
N GLU A 218 20.49 3.36 6.67
CA GLU A 218 19.89 3.75 7.95
C GLU A 218 18.52 4.43 7.80
N ALA A 219 18.15 4.90 6.58
CA ALA A 219 16.86 5.50 6.32
C ALA A 219 15.74 4.47 6.46
N ASN A 220 14.71 4.84 7.19
CA ASN A 220 13.46 4.07 7.33
C ASN A 220 12.42 4.46 6.28
N VAL A 221 12.44 5.73 5.87
CA VAL A 221 11.55 6.31 4.85
C VAL A 221 12.40 6.74 3.67
N LEU A 222 12.15 6.15 2.52
CA LEU A 222 12.87 6.41 1.27
C LEU A 222 11.95 7.15 0.31
N ILE A 223 12.37 8.33 -0.14
CA ILE A 223 11.53 9.23 -0.94
C ILE A 223 12.05 9.35 -2.36
N CYS A 224 11.14 9.28 -3.32
CA CYS A 224 11.40 9.52 -4.74
C CYS A 224 10.10 9.93 -5.46
N ASP A 225 10.21 10.29 -6.75
CA ASP A 225 9.03 10.40 -7.60
C ASP A 225 8.46 9.02 -7.96
N GLY A 226 7.20 9.00 -8.43
CA GLY A 226 6.50 7.75 -8.70
C GLY A 226 7.09 6.94 -9.86
N PHE A 227 7.79 7.57 -10.80
CA PHE A 227 8.46 6.85 -11.87
C PHE A 227 9.66 6.05 -11.34
N VAL A 228 10.51 6.70 -10.55
CA VAL A 228 11.68 6.06 -9.92
C VAL A 228 11.22 4.96 -8.96
N GLY A 229 10.26 5.24 -8.08
CA GLY A 229 9.80 4.27 -7.10
C GLY A 229 9.14 3.05 -7.73
N ASN A 230 8.27 3.23 -8.73
CA ASN A 230 7.66 2.11 -9.46
C ASN A 230 8.71 1.29 -10.23
N THR A 231 9.74 1.94 -10.79
CA THR A 231 10.84 1.25 -11.47
C THR A 231 11.63 0.38 -10.49
N ILE A 232 11.97 0.91 -9.32
CA ILE A 232 12.68 0.17 -8.26
C ILE A 232 11.85 -1.05 -7.83
N MET A 233 10.55 -0.85 -7.54
CA MET A 233 9.68 -1.93 -7.08
C MET A 233 9.56 -3.04 -8.13
N LYS A 234 9.24 -2.70 -9.38
CA LYS A 234 9.08 -3.70 -10.45
C LYS A 234 10.38 -4.43 -10.78
N PHE A 235 11.52 -3.73 -10.72
CA PHE A 235 12.81 -4.37 -10.90
C PHE A 235 13.12 -5.34 -9.76
N ALA A 236 12.87 -4.95 -8.51
CA ALA A 236 13.08 -5.82 -7.35
C ALA A 236 12.16 -7.05 -7.41
N GLU A 237 10.88 -6.89 -7.75
CA GLU A 237 9.92 -8.00 -7.97
C GLU A 237 10.42 -8.97 -9.04
N GLY A 238 10.86 -8.45 -10.20
CA GLY A 238 11.39 -9.25 -11.29
C GLY A 238 12.67 -10.01 -10.90
N CYS A 239 13.60 -9.37 -10.22
CA CYS A 239 14.81 -9.99 -9.70
C CYS A 239 14.48 -11.13 -8.73
N PHE A 240 13.61 -10.87 -7.74
CA PHE A 240 13.24 -11.87 -6.73
C PHE A 240 12.55 -13.08 -7.36
N SER A 241 11.62 -12.85 -8.31
CA SER A 241 10.94 -13.92 -9.05
C SER A 241 11.94 -14.77 -9.84
N THR A 242 12.82 -14.13 -10.60
CA THR A 242 13.82 -14.82 -11.43
C THR A 242 14.80 -15.65 -10.58
N PHE A 243 15.34 -15.06 -9.50
CA PHE A 243 16.22 -15.78 -8.59
C PHE A 243 15.54 -16.98 -7.92
N SER A 244 14.29 -16.80 -7.51
CA SER A 244 13.51 -17.89 -6.89
C SER A 244 13.30 -19.04 -7.86
N GLU A 245 12.97 -18.77 -9.12
CA GLU A 245 12.80 -19.80 -10.15
C GLU A 245 14.13 -20.51 -10.48
N MET A 246 15.22 -19.75 -10.65
CA MET A 246 16.54 -20.33 -10.89
C MET A 246 16.98 -21.26 -9.75
N ILE A 247 16.74 -20.88 -8.49
CA ILE A 247 17.02 -21.73 -7.32
C ILE A 247 16.17 -23.00 -7.37
N ARG A 248 14.86 -22.84 -7.64
CA ARG A 248 13.93 -23.95 -7.73
C ARG A 248 14.32 -24.93 -8.83
N GLU A 249 14.60 -24.46 -10.04
CA GLU A 249 15.06 -25.31 -11.14
C GLU A 249 16.31 -26.09 -10.75
N LYS A 250 17.30 -25.41 -10.13
CA LYS A 250 18.55 -26.03 -9.71
C LYS A 250 18.36 -27.10 -8.65
N ILE A 251 17.47 -26.87 -7.69
CA ILE A 251 17.09 -27.84 -6.67
C ILE A 251 16.45 -29.09 -7.31
N MET A 252 15.60 -28.88 -8.31
CA MET A 252 14.86 -29.96 -8.96
C MET A 252 15.73 -30.88 -9.84
N GLU A 253 16.94 -30.46 -10.27
CA GLU A 253 17.83 -31.20 -11.14
C GLU A 253 18.36 -32.54 -10.51
N LYS A 254 18.64 -32.54 -9.18
CA LYS A 254 19.32 -33.66 -8.53
C LYS A 254 18.66 -34.04 -7.20
N THR A 255 18.51 -35.34 -6.94
CA THR A 255 17.92 -35.84 -5.70
C THR A 255 18.64 -35.33 -4.45
N ARG A 256 19.97 -35.27 -4.47
CA ARG A 256 20.77 -34.73 -3.35
C ARG A 256 20.45 -33.25 -3.05
N TYR A 257 20.13 -32.46 -4.05
CA TYR A 257 19.74 -31.05 -3.87
C TYR A 257 18.35 -30.96 -3.26
N LYS A 258 17.41 -31.82 -3.67
CA LYS A 258 16.06 -31.88 -3.08
C LYS A 258 16.12 -32.23 -1.59
N ILE A 259 16.97 -33.22 -1.22
CA ILE A 259 17.16 -33.61 0.20
C ILE A 259 17.75 -32.42 0.98
N GLY A 260 18.84 -31.79 0.49
CA GLY A 260 19.43 -30.60 1.12
C GLY A 260 18.45 -29.44 1.26
N ALA A 261 17.69 -29.14 0.21
CA ALA A 261 16.65 -28.11 0.24
C ALA A 261 15.55 -28.43 1.27
N GLY A 262 15.15 -29.70 1.41
CA GLY A 262 14.22 -30.14 2.45
C GLY A 262 14.74 -29.87 3.86
N MET A 263 16.03 -30.03 4.11
CA MET A 263 16.66 -29.78 5.40
C MET A 263 16.70 -28.29 5.76
N ILE A 264 16.94 -27.41 4.78
CA ILE A 264 17.01 -25.96 5.01
C ILE A 264 15.66 -25.24 4.76
N LYS A 265 14.62 -25.97 4.36
CA LYS A 265 13.30 -25.40 4.04
C LYS A 265 12.75 -24.47 5.12
N PRO A 266 12.82 -24.81 6.43
CA PRO A 266 12.29 -23.90 7.46
C PRO A 266 13.00 -22.53 7.46
N ALA A 267 14.32 -22.49 7.26
CA ALA A 267 15.08 -21.25 7.18
C ALA A 267 14.75 -20.45 5.92
N LEU A 268 14.55 -21.13 4.78
CA LEU A 268 14.13 -20.47 3.55
C LEU A 268 12.70 -19.91 3.66
N ASP A 269 11.80 -20.63 4.30
CA ASP A 269 10.43 -20.18 4.54
C ASP A 269 10.44 -18.96 5.48
N GLU A 270 11.29 -18.92 6.50
CA GLU A 270 11.45 -17.75 7.38
C GLU A 270 11.95 -16.51 6.62
N ILE A 271 12.95 -16.67 5.77
CA ILE A 271 13.46 -15.57 4.91
C ILE A 271 12.36 -15.13 3.95
N ARG A 272 11.70 -16.05 3.28
CA ARG A 272 10.61 -15.74 2.36
C ARG A 272 9.50 -14.92 3.04
N ASN A 273 9.07 -15.34 4.24
CA ASN A 273 8.02 -14.66 4.98
C ASN A 273 8.43 -13.24 5.39
N LYS A 274 9.73 -12.98 5.65
CA LYS A 274 10.21 -11.62 5.93
C LYS A 274 10.09 -10.68 4.73
N PHE A 275 10.28 -11.21 3.51
CA PHE A 275 10.18 -10.43 2.26
C PHE A 275 8.82 -10.58 1.57
N ASP A 276 7.87 -11.29 2.19
CA ASP A 276 6.55 -11.47 1.64
C ASP A 276 5.71 -10.21 1.85
N PHE A 277 5.44 -9.51 0.76
CA PHE A 277 4.58 -8.31 0.76
C PHE A 277 3.16 -8.59 1.29
N GLU A 278 2.72 -9.85 1.22
CA GLU A 278 1.42 -10.27 1.73
C GLU A 278 1.29 -10.17 3.26
N GLU A 279 2.42 -10.24 3.98
CA GLU A 279 2.42 -10.09 5.46
C GLU A 279 1.99 -8.70 5.91
N HIS A 280 2.23 -7.68 5.08
CA HIS A 280 1.92 -6.29 5.43
C HIS A 280 0.58 -5.82 4.86
N GLY A 281 -0.06 -6.65 4.03
CA GLY A 281 -1.35 -6.36 3.41
C GLY A 281 -1.21 -5.45 2.20
N GLY A 282 -2.06 -4.41 2.15
CA GLY A 282 -2.08 -3.47 1.03
C GLY A 282 -1.25 -2.21 1.27
N THR A 283 -1.32 -1.32 0.31
CA THR A 283 -0.63 -0.02 0.30
C THR A 283 -1.66 1.10 0.42
N PRO A 284 -1.60 1.95 1.45
CA PRO A 284 -2.52 3.08 1.60
C PRO A 284 -2.15 4.21 0.64
N PHE A 285 -3.16 4.94 0.17
CA PHE A 285 -2.99 6.22 -0.50
C PHE A 285 -2.83 7.31 0.56
N LEU A 286 -1.60 7.72 0.85
CA LEU A 286 -1.31 8.76 1.83
C LEU A 286 -1.70 10.14 1.28
N GLY A 287 -2.40 10.93 2.07
CA GLY A 287 -2.83 12.28 1.70
C GLY A 287 -4.22 12.38 1.07
N VAL A 288 -4.91 11.26 0.89
CA VAL A 288 -6.35 11.24 0.57
C VAL A 288 -7.15 11.43 1.86
N ASN A 289 -8.27 12.14 1.79
CA ASN A 289 -9.12 12.44 2.95
C ASN A 289 -10.03 11.25 3.31
N GLY A 290 -9.42 10.11 3.60
CA GLY A 290 -10.05 8.86 3.98
C GLY A 290 -9.10 7.69 3.78
N ILE A 291 -9.35 6.57 4.45
CA ILE A 291 -8.50 5.38 4.35
C ILE A 291 -8.93 4.58 3.12
N SER A 292 -8.04 4.56 2.11
CA SER A 292 -8.18 3.75 0.89
C SER A 292 -6.90 2.96 0.68
N ILE A 293 -7.01 1.64 0.69
CA ILE A 293 -5.88 0.71 0.63
C ILE A 293 -5.95 -0.08 -0.67
N SER A 294 -4.88 -0.02 -1.45
CA SER A 294 -4.71 -0.81 -2.67
C SER A 294 -3.91 -2.07 -2.38
N CYS A 295 -4.43 -3.22 -2.75
CA CYS A 295 -3.74 -4.50 -2.72
C CYS A 295 -3.19 -4.82 -4.11
N HIS A 296 -2.20 -5.70 -4.20
CA HIS A 296 -1.70 -6.18 -5.48
C HIS A 296 -2.76 -7.02 -6.20
N GLY A 297 -2.81 -6.98 -7.55
CA GLY A 297 -3.79 -7.77 -8.31
C GLY A 297 -3.75 -9.27 -8.01
N ALA A 298 -2.56 -9.82 -7.78
CA ALA A 298 -2.37 -11.22 -7.41
C ALA A 298 -2.48 -11.50 -5.89
N SER A 299 -3.07 -10.60 -5.11
CA SER A 299 -3.21 -10.75 -3.65
C SER A 299 -3.96 -12.02 -3.28
N THR A 300 -3.39 -12.80 -2.35
CA THR A 300 -4.03 -13.98 -1.77
C THR A 300 -5.00 -13.57 -0.65
N ALA A 301 -5.76 -14.54 -0.13
CA ALA A 301 -6.62 -14.35 1.03
C ALA A 301 -5.85 -13.79 2.26
N LYS A 302 -4.57 -14.17 2.43
CA LYS A 302 -3.70 -13.66 3.48
C LYS A 302 -3.43 -12.17 3.33
N ALA A 303 -3.09 -11.72 2.12
CA ALA A 303 -2.86 -10.31 1.84
C ALA A 303 -4.12 -9.47 2.09
N ILE A 304 -5.28 -9.94 1.67
CA ILE A 304 -6.58 -9.27 1.92
C ILE A 304 -6.88 -9.21 3.42
N MET A 305 -6.71 -10.31 4.15
CA MET A 305 -6.86 -10.32 5.60
C MET A 305 -5.97 -9.30 6.29
N ASN A 306 -4.69 -9.25 5.91
CA ASN A 306 -3.72 -8.32 6.49
C ASN A 306 -4.04 -6.87 6.12
N SER A 307 -4.63 -6.63 4.93
CA SER A 307 -5.13 -5.30 4.54
C SER A 307 -6.29 -4.83 5.41
N VAL A 308 -7.16 -5.75 5.84
CA VAL A 308 -8.23 -5.44 6.81
C VAL A 308 -7.62 -5.03 8.16
N PHE A 309 -6.59 -5.75 8.64
CA PHE A 309 -5.89 -5.37 9.88
C PHE A 309 -5.13 -4.06 9.77
N LEU A 310 -4.54 -3.78 8.60
CA LEU A 310 -3.91 -2.49 8.32
C LEU A 310 -4.93 -1.35 8.36
N ALA A 311 -6.10 -1.54 7.74
CA ALA A 311 -7.18 -0.57 7.81
C ALA A 311 -7.67 -0.35 9.25
N GLU A 312 -7.87 -1.44 10.00
CA GLU A 312 -8.25 -1.37 11.42
C GLU A 312 -7.25 -0.57 12.26
N LYS A 313 -5.96 -0.81 12.07
CA LYS A 313 -4.88 -0.09 12.74
C LYS A 313 -4.90 1.40 12.36
N SER A 314 -4.97 1.71 11.07
CA SER A 314 -4.99 3.08 10.55
C SER A 314 -6.18 3.89 11.08
N ILE A 315 -7.35 3.24 11.27
CA ILE A 315 -8.53 3.87 11.85
C ILE A 315 -8.32 4.14 13.35
N LYS A 316 -7.89 3.13 14.11
CA LYS A 316 -7.69 3.24 15.57
C LYS A 316 -6.66 4.29 15.94
N GLU A 317 -5.62 4.43 15.16
CA GLU A 317 -4.53 5.37 15.39
C GLU A 317 -4.75 6.74 14.73
N ASN A 318 -5.94 7.00 14.16
CA ASN A 318 -6.32 8.28 13.56
C ASN A 318 -5.34 8.79 12.49
N LEU A 319 -4.84 7.91 11.62
CA LEU A 319 -3.82 8.20 10.60
C LEU A 319 -4.09 9.49 9.81
N ILE A 320 -5.34 9.69 9.35
CA ILE A 320 -5.72 10.87 8.54
C ILE A 320 -5.56 12.17 9.33
N HIS A 321 -5.92 12.16 10.62
CA HIS A 321 -5.78 13.32 11.51
C HIS A 321 -4.32 13.68 11.74
N ASP A 322 -3.49 12.69 12.04
CA ASP A 322 -2.07 12.90 12.32
C ASP A 322 -1.31 13.37 11.08
N ILE A 323 -1.65 12.84 9.89
CA ILE A 323 -1.14 13.38 8.62
C ILE A 323 -1.55 14.83 8.44
N SER A 324 -2.80 15.21 8.74
CA SER A 324 -3.26 16.60 8.63
C SER A 324 -2.44 17.55 9.50
N ILE A 325 -2.17 17.15 10.75
CA ILE A 325 -1.34 17.95 11.68
C ILE A 325 0.08 18.05 11.14
N GLY A 326 0.72 16.94 10.80
CA GLY A 326 2.11 16.95 10.32
C GLY A 326 2.29 17.75 9.03
N ILE A 327 1.31 17.80 8.15
CA ILE A 327 1.34 18.66 6.96
C ILE A 327 1.18 20.13 7.34
N ASP A 328 0.29 20.44 8.30
CA ASP A 328 0.05 21.82 8.74
C ASP A 328 1.30 22.43 9.41
N ASP A 329 2.12 21.66 10.09
CA ASP A 329 3.38 22.10 10.69
C ASP A 329 4.42 22.60 9.66
N HIS A 330 4.30 22.18 8.39
CA HIS A 330 5.21 22.56 7.29
C HIS A 330 4.59 23.50 6.25
N ILE A 331 3.40 24.08 6.49
CA ILE A 331 2.70 24.94 5.51
C ILE A 331 3.53 26.14 5.06
N GLY A 332 4.25 26.79 5.98
CA GLY A 332 5.00 28.02 5.70
C GLY A 332 6.07 27.87 4.61
N VAL A 333 6.52 26.68 4.33
CA VAL A 333 7.56 26.35 3.34
C VAL A 333 6.97 25.83 2.03
N MET A 334 5.71 25.38 2.05
CA MET A 334 5.02 24.78 0.90
C MET A 334 4.11 25.77 0.15
N SER A 335 4.07 27.04 0.55
CA SER A 335 3.22 28.10 -0.03
C SER A 335 3.89 28.81 -1.24
#